data_9545bf76f0238fd52eb7e0ac5c5d09a5
#
_entry.id   9545bf76f0238fd52eb7e0ac5c5d09a5
#
_cell.length_a   1.000
_cell.length_b   1.000
_cell.length_c   1.000
_cell.angle_alpha   90.00
_cell.angle_beta   90.00
_cell.angle_gamma   90.00
#
_symmetry.space_group_name_H-M   'P 1'
#
loop_
_entity.id
_entity.type
_entity.pdbx_description
1 polymer ?
#
loop_
_entity_poly.entity_id
_entity_poly.type
_entity_poly.pdbx_seq_one_letter_code
_entity_poly.pdbx_strand_id
1 'polypeptide(L)'
;MIINKRFGAVYMYIHIYFRKITYFRSTIFNMRYSIDHKSAVPLHVQAENLLRQLIAEEQYQNGKNIPNEVDLAEMLGISRTTLRIAINKLVFEGLLIRKKRAGTKVAPGAVSSKSNNWLSFSQEMKLRGIPIRNFELHVSWELPDNALASFFDIPRDLPVLKMQRLRGRPDEPFVLFISYFHPRVGVTPDDDFKRPLYELLELEHGVIATMSKEEIRAIGADELIAAKLQVSTGSPILFRKRFVYDKSDRPIEYNLGYYKADSFIYTVESKR
;
A
#
# COMPACT_ATOMS: atom_id res chain seq x y z
N MET A 1 -57.60 3.16 -28.50
CA MET A 1 -56.37 3.88 -28.95
C MET A 1 -55.79 4.81 -27.86
N ILE A 2 -55.88 4.50 -26.57
CA ILE A 2 -55.45 5.35 -25.43
C ILE A 2 -54.36 4.68 -24.56
N ILE A 3 -54.11 3.37 -24.69
CA ILE A 3 -53.17 2.62 -23.84
C ILE A 3 -51.69 2.80 -24.23
N ASN A 4 -51.39 3.12 -25.51
CA ASN A 4 -50.01 3.21 -26.00
C ASN A 4 -49.27 4.54 -25.65
N LYS A 5 -49.95 5.62 -25.26
CA LYS A 5 -49.31 6.88 -24.90
C LYS A 5 -48.76 6.91 -23.45
N ARG A 6 -49.32 6.13 -22.53
CA ARG A 6 -48.84 6.07 -21.14
C ARG A 6 -47.53 5.27 -20.96
N PHE A 7 -47.32 4.24 -21.77
CA PHE A 7 -46.07 3.45 -21.71
C PHE A 7 -44.88 4.24 -22.27
N GLY A 8 -45.06 5.07 -23.30
CA GLY A 8 -44.00 5.90 -23.86
C GLY A 8 -43.50 6.96 -22.87
N ALA A 9 -44.40 7.58 -22.10
CA ALA A 9 -44.04 8.59 -21.11
C ALA A 9 -43.28 7.99 -19.92
N VAL A 10 -43.69 6.81 -19.45
CA VAL A 10 -42.99 6.10 -18.36
C VAL A 10 -41.59 5.63 -18.81
N TYR A 11 -41.46 5.12 -20.04
CA TYR A 11 -40.15 4.74 -20.62
C TYR A 11 -39.21 5.94 -20.75
N MET A 12 -39.75 7.08 -21.20
CA MET A 12 -39.01 8.32 -21.34
C MET A 12 -38.57 8.89 -19.96
N TYR A 13 -39.42 8.81 -18.94
CA TYR A 13 -39.09 9.22 -17.57
C TYR A 13 -38.04 8.31 -16.94
N ILE A 14 -38.14 7.01 -17.14
CA ILE A 14 -37.13 6.03 -16.65
C ILE A 14 -35.80 6.26 -17.37
N HIS A 15 -35.77 6.50 -18.68
CA HIS A 15 -34.58 6.78 -19.46
C HIS A 15 -33.91 8.10 -19.05
N ILE A 16 -34.69 9.15 -18.77
CA ILE A 16 -34.18 10.45 -18.29
C ILE A 16 -33.66 10.32 -16.85
N TYR A 17 -34.34 9.55 -16.00
CA TYR A 17 -33.92 9.32 -14.63
C TYR A 17 -32.59 8.50 -14.55
N PHE A 18 -32.48 7.44 -15.36
CA PHE A 18 -31.23 6.69 -15.50
C PHE A 18 -30.09 7.54 -16.07
N ARG A 19 -30.36 8.37 -17.10
CA ARG A 19 -29.35 9.31 -17.63
C ARG A 19 -28.91 10.34 -16.58
N LYS A 20 -29.81 10.88 -15.78
CA LYS A 20 -29.47 11.81 -14.70
C LYS A 20 -28.63 11.13 -13.60
N ILE A 21 -28.96 9.91 -13.21
CA ILE A 21 -28.17 9.16 -12.22
C ILE A 21 -26.78 8.82 -12.77
N THR A 22 -26.67 8.42 -14.02
CA THR A 22 -25.39 8.13 -14.67
C THR A 22 -24.57 9.41 -14.83
N TYR A 23 -25.19 10.53 -15.20
CA TYR A 23 -24.54 11.84 -15.31
C TYR A 23 -24.08 12.34 -13.93
N PHE A 24 -24.87 12.21 -12.89
CA PHE A 24 -24.52 12.60 -11.53
C PHE A 24 -23.40 11.72 -10.96
N ARG A 25 -23.41 10.42 -11.22
CA ARG A 25 -22.32 9.51 -10.86
C ARG A 25 -21.01 9.83 -11.60
N SER A 26 -21.09 10.13 -12.90
CA SER A 26 -19.90 10.52 -13.69
C SER A 26 -19.34 11.87 -13.24
N THR A 27 -20.18 12.82 -12.87
CA THR A 27 -19.75 14.15 -12.40
C THR A 27 -19.04 14.06 -11.06
N ILE A 28 -19.56 13.28 -10.09
CA ILE A 28 -18.89 13.05 -8.80
C ILE A 28 -17.59 12.26 -9.00
N PHE A 29 -17.58 11.26 -9.88
CA PHE A 29 -16.40 10.49 -10.22
C PHE A 29 -15.32 11.39 -10.84
N ASN A 30 -15.67 12.23 -11.81
CA ASN A 30 -14.74 13.16 -12.47
C ASN A 30 -14.23 14.26 -11.54
N MET A 31 -14.97 14.67 -10.53
CA MET A 31 -14.47 15.58 -9.49
C MET A 31 -13.43 14.93 -8.59
N ARG A 32 -13.44 13.61 -8.44
CA ARG A 32 -12.56 12.86 -7.54
C ARG A 32 -11.41 12.17 -8.26
N TYR A 33 -11.61 11.81 -9.54
CA TYR A 33 -10.64 11.08 -10.36
C TYR A 33 -10.52 11.75 -11.72
N SER A 34 -9.50 12.56 -11.92
CA SER A 34 -9.25 13.25 -13.18
C SER A 34 -7.88 12.91 -13.74
N ILE A 35 -7.82 12.77 -15.07
CA ILE A 35 -6.58 12.63 -15.83
C ILE A 35 -6.15 14.01 -16.32
N ASP A 36 -4.90 14.39 -16.08
CA ASP A 36 -4.29 15.58 -16.64
C ASP A 36 -3.57 15.24 -17.96
N HIS A 37 -4.22 15.53 -19.08
CA HIS A 37 -3.66 15.32 -20.42
C HIS A 37 -2.46 16.23 -20.77
N LYS A 38 -2.23 17.29 -19.98
CA LYS A 38 -1.10 18.23 -20.16
C LYS A 38 0.10 17.89 -19.30
N SER A 39 -0.04 16.95 -18.38
CA SER A 39 1.02 16.50 -17.49
C SER A 39 2.11 15.76 -18.27
N ALA A 40 3.37 15.92 -17.85
CA ALA A 40 4.49 15.11 -18.32
C ALA A 40 4.39 13.63 -17.91
N VAL A 41 3.51 13.29 -16.96
CA VAL A 41 3.27 11.91 -16.50
C VAL A 41 2.43 11.17 -17.54
N PRO A 42 2.90 10.02 -18.09
CA PRO A 42 2.16 9.26 -19.08
C PRO A 42 0.74 8.87 -18.60
N LEU A 43 -0.26 8.92 -19.51
CA LEU A 43 -1.66 8.68 -19.18
C LEU A 43 -1.91 7.33 -18.51
N HIS A 44 -1.18 6.27 -18.90
CA HIS A 44 -1.32 4.95 -18.27
C HIS A 44 -0.81 4.93 -16.84
N VAL A 45 0.19 5.75 -16.48
CA VAL A 45 0.70 5.90 -15.11
C VAL A 45 -0.30 6.68 -14.25
N GLN A 46 -0.89 7.72 -14.80
CA GLN A 46 -1.96 8.46 -14.11
C GLN A 46 -3.18 7.56 -13.86
N ALA A 47 -3.60 6.79 -14.89
CA ALA A 47 -4.68 5.81 -14.77
C ALA A 47 -4.38 4.73 -13.73
N GLU A 48 -3.13 4.25 -13.67
CA GLU A 48 -2.69 3.31 -12.64
C GLU A 48 -2.88 3.88 -11.22
N ASN A 49 -2.42 5.12 -11.00
CA ASN A 49 -2.54 5.78 -9.70
C ASN A 49 -4.01 5.99 -9.30
N LEU A 50 -4.85 6.39 -10.26
CA LEU A 50 -6.29 6.53 -10.03
C LEU A 50 -6.98 5.19 -9.74
N LEU A 51 -6.61 4.13 -10.45
CA LEU A 51 -7.11 2.78 -10.16
C LEU A 51 -6.72 2.30 -8.77
N ARG A 52 -5.50 2.61 -8.30
CA ARG A 52 -5.06 2.29 -6.94
C ARG A 52 -5.92 3.00 -5.90
N GLN A 53 -6.25 4.26 -6.13
CA GLN A 53 -7.16 5.00 -5.26
C GLN A 53 -8.57 4.41 -5.29
N LEU A 54 -9.08 4.05 -6.47
CA LEU A 54 -10.41 3.46 -6.66
C LEU A 54 -10.55 2.12 -5.92
N ILE A 55 -9.59 1.21 -6.09
CA ILE A 55 -9.62 -0.12 -5.43
C ILE A 55 -9.46 -0.02 -3.91
N ALA A 56 -9.00 1.12 -3.42
CA ALA A 56 -8.87 1.46 -2.03
C ALA A 56 -10.21 1.78 -1.36
N GLU A 57 -11.21 2.17 -2.12
CA GLU A 57 -12.51 2.50 -1.56
C GLU A 57 -13.19 1.26 -0.98
N GLU A 58 -13.81 1.42 0.18
CA GLU A 58 -14.50 0.34 0.92
C GLU A 58 -15.50 -0.42 0.05
N GLN A 59 -16.17 0.30 -0.87
CA GLN A 59 -17.15 -0.31 -1.78
C GLN A 59 -16.55 -1.33 -2.76
N TYR A 60 -15.24 -1.29 -3.05
CA TYR A 60 -14.57 -2.22 -3.96
C TYR A 60 -13.74 -3.30 -3.25
N GLN A 61 -13.61 -3.22 -1.93
CA GLN A 61 -12.92 -4.23 -1.14
C GLN A 61 -13.70 -5.55 -1.08
N ASN A 62 -13.07 -6.60 -0.56
CA ASN A 62 -13.69 -7.91 -0.38
C ASN A 62 -14.16 -8.61 -1.67
N GLY A 63 -13.39 -8.46 -2.75
CA GLY A 63 -13.63 -9.17 -4.00
C GLY A 63 -14.76 -8.62 -4.86
N LYS A 64 -15.21 -7.38 -4.61
CA LYS A 64 -16.18 -6.70 -5.47
C LYS A 64 -15.55 -6.31 -6.81
N ASN A 65 -16.39 -6.26 -7.85
CA ASN A 65 -15.96 -5.83 -9.17
C ASN A 65 -15.74 -4.32 -9.21
N ILE A 66 -14.65 -3.89 -9.86
CA ILE A 66 -14.50 -2.49 -10.28
C ILE A 66 -15.42 -2.24 -11.51
N PRO A 67 -15.72 -0.98 -11.87
CA PRO A 67 -16.42 -0.67 -13.09
C PRO A 67 -15.76 -1.33 -14.31
N ASN A 68 -16.54 -1.67 -15.33
CA ASN A 68 -15.97 -2.32 -16.51
C ASN A 68 -15.02 -1.40 -17.27
N GLU A 69 -14.12 -1.99 -18.10
CA GLU A 69 -13.06 -1.26 -18.80
C GLU A 69 -13.60 -0.17 -19.76
N VAL A 70 -14.80 -0.36 -20.29
CA VAL A 70 -15.40 0.59 -21.25
C VAL A 70 -15.88 1.83 -20.50
N ASP A 71 -16.69 1.64 -19.47
CA ASP A 71 -17.24 2.73 -18.67
C ASP A 71 -16.11 3.51 -17.96
N LEU A 72 -15.12 2.79 -17.44
CA LEU A 72 -14.02 3.41 -16.73
C LEU A 72 -13.09 4.23 -17.65
N ALA A 73 -12.85 3.74 -18.88
CA ALA A 73 -12.08 4.48 -19.89
C ALA A 73 -12.81 5.76 -20.32
N GLU A 74 -14.13 5.67 -20.51
CA GLU A 74 -14.97 6.82 -20.83
C GLU A 74 -15.00 7.84 -19.68
N MET A 75 -15.20 7.39 -18.44
CA MET A 75 -15.18 8.27 -17.27
C MET A 75 -13.84 8.98 -17.06
N LEU A 76 -12.73 8.33 -17.37
CA LEU A 76 -11.38 8.91 -17.25
C LEU A 76 -10.93 9.70 -18.49
N GLY A 77 -11.70 9.69 -19.58
CA GLY A 77 -11.37 10.37 -20.83
C GLY A 77 -10.12 9.83 -21.52
N ILE A 78 -9.81 8.53 -21.38
CA ILE A 78 -8.65 7.88 -21.97
C ILE A 78 -9.03 6.70 -22.87
N SER A 79 -8.09 6.25 -23.70
CA SER A 79 -8.33 5.08 -24.55
C SER A 79 -8.46 3.81 -23.71
N ARG A 80 -9.28 2.85 -24.19
CA ARG A 80 -9.41 1.52 -23.56
C ARG A 80 -8.06 0.79 -23.50
N THR A 81 -7.19 1.01 -24.48
CA THR A 81 -5.85 0.43 -24.51
C THR A 81 -4.98 1.00 -23.39
N THR A 82 -5.02 2.32 -23.16
CA THR A 82 -4.30 2.99 -22.06
C THR A 82 -4.77 2.47 -20.71
N LEU A 83 -6.09 2.39 -20.50
CA LEU A 83 -6.67 1.86 -19.27
C LEU A 83 -6.30 0.38 -19.05
N ARG A 84 -6.32 -0.43 -20.12
CA ARG A 84 -5.98 -1.85 -20.06
C ARG A 84 -4.52 -2.09 -19.66
N ILE A 85 -3.59 -1.24 -20.09
CA ILE A 85 -2.20 -1.28 -19.63
C ILE A 85 -2.14 -1.10 -18.11
N ALA A 86 -2.84 -0.11 -17.57
CA ALA A 86 -2.91 0.13 -16.13
C ALA A 86 -3.56 -1.04 -15.36
N ILE A 87 -4.69 -1.56 -15.86
CA ILE A 87 -5.36 -2.72 -15.25
C ILE A 87 -4.47 -3.97 -15.29
N ASN A 88 -3.82 -4.26 -16.44
CA ASN A 88 -2.93 -5.42 -16.56
C ASN A 88 -1.78 -5.35 -15.56
N LYS A 89 -1.24 -4.16 -15.32
CA LYS A 89 -0.21 -3.94 -14.32
C LYS A 89 -0.71 -4.28 -12.91
N LEU A 90 -1.90 -3.81 -12.54
CA LEU A 90 -2.52 -4.13 -11.24
C LEU A 90 -2.90 -5.60 -11.10
N VAL A 91 -3.27 -6.27 -12.19
CA VAL A 91 -3.48 -7.74 -12.21
C VAL A 91 -2.16 -8.48 -12.02
N PHE A 92 -1.09 -8.06 -12.72
CA PHE A 92 0.25 -8.61 -12.54
C PHE A 92 0.76 -8.46 -11.10
N GLU A 93 0.43 -7.34 -10.46
CA GLU A 93 0.77 -7.05 -9.05
C GLU A 93 -0.12 -7.79 -8.04
N GLY A 94 -1.08 -8.58 -8.51
CA GLY A 94 -1.99 -9.29 -7.63
C GLY A 94 -3.02 -8.43 -6.89
N LEU A 95 -3.15 -7.14 -7.25
CA LEU A 95 -4.14 -6.24 -6.67
C LEU A 95 -5.52 -6.39 -7.29
N LEU A 96 -5.56 -6.81 -8.55
CA LEU A 96 -6.77 -7.12 -9.29
C LEU A 96 -6.75 -8.56 -9.81
N ILE A 97 -7.92 -9.17 -9.91
CA ILE A 97 -8.13 -10.46 -10.55
C ILE A 97 -9.09 -10.27 -11.71
N ARG A 98 -8.67 -10.66 -12.93
CA ARG A 98 -9.55 -10.68 -14.08
C ARG A 98 -10.16 -12.07 -14.26
N LYS A 99 -11.48 -12.15 -14.29
CA LYS A 99 -12.21 -13.38 -14.61
C LYS A 99 -12.95 -13.21 -15.93
N LYS A 100 -12.72 -14.16 -16.86
CA LYS A 100 -13.43 -14.18 -18.17
C LYS A 100 -14.93 -14.16 -17.92
N ARG A 101 -15.64 -13.20 -18.55
CA ARG A 101 -17.08 -12.95 -18.42
C ARG A 101 -17.58 -12.44 -17.06
N ALA A 102 -16.76 -12.38 -16.04
CA ALA A 102 -17.15 -11.93 -14.70
C ALA A 102 -16.55 -10.56 -14.32
N GLY A 103 -15.76 -9.94 -15.22
CA GLY A 103 -15.15 -8.63 -14.99
C GLY A 103 -13.82 -8.68 -14.24
N THR A 104 -13.41 -7.51 -13.79
CA THR A 104 -12.20 -7.32 -12.99
C THR A 104 -12.60 -6.96 -11.56
N LYS A 105 -12.04 -7.64 -10.59
CA LYS A 105 -12.32 -7.44 -9.17
C LYS A 105 -11.05 -7.25 -8.36
N VAL A 106 -11.19 -6.61 -7.22
CA VAL A 106 -10.11 -6.46 -6.25
C VAL A 106 -9.76 -7.84 -5.69
N ALA A 107 -8.47 -8.16 -5.65
CA ALA A 107 -7.99 -9.42 -5.11
C ALA A 107 -8.23 -9.47 -3.59
N PRO A 108 -8.84 -10.52 -3.05
CA PRO A 108 -8.97 -10.65 -1.61
C PRO A 108 -7.59 -10.88 -1.01
N GLY A 109 -7.20 -10.00 -0.11
CA GLY A 109 -6.16 -10.27 0.86
C GLY A 109 -4.70 -10.08 0.49
N ALA A 110 -4.30 -9.92 -0.76
CA ALA A 110 -2.90 -9.74 -1.09
C ALA A 110 -2.42 -8.28 -0.95
N VAL A 111 -1.36 -8.08 -0.19
CA VAL A 111 -0.62 -6.81 -0.09
C VAL A 111 0.68 -6.99 -0.86
N SER A 112 0.94 -6.18 -1.90
CA SER A 112 2.20 -6.22 -2.64
C SER A 112 3.02 -4.93 -2.47
N SER A 113 4.35 -5.01 -2.40
CA SER A 113 5.27 -3.87 -2.32
C SER A 113 6.02 -3.66 -3.63
N LYS A 114 6.16 -2.40 -4.08
CA LYS A 114 6.99 -2.05 -5.24
C LYS A 114 8.33 -1.48 -4.81
N SER A 115 9.43 -2.02 -5.34
CA SER A 115 10.77 -1.58 -4.98
C SER A 115 11.28 -0.32 -5.69
N ASN A 116 10.56 0.22 -6.69
CA ASN A 116 11.09 1.33 -7.53
C ASN A 116 10.80 2.74 -6.98
N ASN A 117 9.89 2.88 -6.01
CA ASN A 117 9.69 4.13 -5.27
C ASN A 117 9.81 3.82 -3.79
N TRP A 118 10.76 4.45 -3.15
CA TRP A 118 10.96 4.31 -1.72
C TRP A 118 9.79 4.91 -0.95
N LEU A 119 8.87 4.05 -0.53
CA LEU A 119 7.71 4.42 0.27
C LEU A 119 7.83 3.78 1.66
N SER A 120 7.41 4.52 2.67
CA SER A 120 7.18 3.90 3.98
C SER A 120 6.04 2.88 3.88
N PHE A 121 6.05 1.88 4.76
CA PHE A 121 4.95 0.90 4.83
C PHE A 121 3.58 1.59 4.96
N SER A 122 3.47 2.64 5.77
CA SER A 122 2.21 3.38 5.94
C SER A 122 1.77 4.09 4.66
N GLN A 123 2.71 4.71 3.94
CA GLN A 123 2.41 5.35 2.64
C GLN A 123 2.03 4.31 1.59
N GLU A 124 2.73 3.18 1.56
CA GLU A 124 2.45 2.08 0.66
C GLU A 124 1.03 1.52 0.89
N MET A 125 0.66 1.26 2.14
CA MET A 125 -0.67 0.77 2.50
C MET A 125 -1.75 1.81 2.20
N LYS A 126 -1.50 3.10 2.49
CA LYS A 126 -2.41 4.20 2.17
C LYS A 126 -2.67 4.32 0.67
N LEU A 127 -1.62 4.25 -0.17
CA LEU A 127 -1.74 4.28 -1.64
C LEU A 127 -2.51 3.07 -2.19
N ARG A 128 -2.47 1.94 -1.50
CA ARG A 128 -3.22 0.73 -1.85
C ARG A 128 -4.61 0.69 -1.24
N GLY A 129 -4.95 1.69 -0.39
CA GLY A 129 -6.19 1.78 0.37
C GLY A 129 -6.44 0.62 1.31
N ILE A 130 -5.37 0.03 1.78
CA ILE A 130 -5.43 -1.01 2.80
C ILE A 130 -5.42 -0.33 4.15
N PRO A 131 -6.54 -0.36 4.91
CA PRO A 131 -6.57 0.18 6.25
C PRO A 131 -5.63 -0.65 7.14
N ILE A 132 -4.75 0.04 7.88
CA ILE A 132 -3.79 -0.59 8.76
C ILE A 132 -4.10 -0.26 10.21
N ARG A 133 -4.16 -1.31 11.02
CA ARG A 133 -4.24 -1.24 12.49
C ARG A 133 -2.87 -1.58 13.09
N ASN A 134 -2.48 -0.86 14.13
CA ASN A 134 -1.41 -1.27 15.03
C ASN A 134 -2.03 -2.14 16.13
N PHE A 135 -1.61 -3.39 16.23
CA PHE A 135 -2.02 -4.32 17.29
C PHE A 135 -1.13 -4.15 18.50
N GLU A 136 0.17 -3.94 18.27
CA GLU A 136 1.16 -3.70 19.32
C GLU A 136 2.13 -2.60 18.88
N LEU A 137 2.59 -1.83 19.85
CA LEU A 137 3.66 -0.85 19.72
C LEU A 137 4.45 -0.83 21.02
N HIS A 138 5.73 -1.24 20.96
CA HIS A 138 6.66 -1.18 22.07
C HIS A 138 7.89 -0.41 21.67
N VAL A 139 8.33 0.48 22.52
CA VAL A 139 9.55 1.29 22.31
C VAL A 139 10.43 1.15 23.56
N SER A 140 11.70 0.83 23.37
CA SER A 140 12.67 0.62 24.44
C SER A 140 14.07 0.98 24.00
N TRP A 141 14.95 1.26 24.96
CA TRP A 141 16.37 1.37 24.72
C TRP A 141 17.01 -0.01 24.86
N GLU A 142 17.87 -0.38 23.90
CA GLU A 142 18.63 -1.64 23.91
C GLU A 142 20.08 -1.39 23.51
N LEU A 143 20.98 -2.21 24.03
CA LEU A 143 22.37 -2.24 23.55
C LEU A 143 22.41 -2.97 22.21
N PRO A 144 23.14 -2.42 21.21
CA PRO A 144 23.25 -3.04 19.90
C PRO A 144 24.08 -4.33 19.94
N ASP A 145 23.68 -5.31 19.14
CA ASP A 145 24.56 -6.44 18.82
C ASP A 145 25.70 -6.02 17.89
N ASN A 146 26.61 -6.95 17.57
CA ASN A 146 27.76 -6.67 16.71
C ASN A 146 27.36 -6.17 15.32
N ALA A 147 26.30 -6.75 14.72
CA ALA A 147 25.87 -6.41 13.37
C ALA A 147 25.24 -5.01 13.33
N LEU A 148 24.44 -4.68 14.35
CA LEU A 148 23.77 -3.38 14.46
C LEU A 148 24.76 -2.26 14.80
N ALA A 149 25.70 -2.51 15.73
CA ALA A 149 26.76 -1.57 16.07
C ALA A 149 27.66 -1.26 14.86
N SER A 150 28.02 -2.32 14.10
CA SER A 150 28.80 -2.16 12.87
C SER A 150 28.03 -1.40 11.77
N PHE A 151 26.74 -1.66 11.62
CA PHE A 151 25.91 -0.94 10.63
C PHE A 151 25.78 0.54 10.96
N PHE A 152 25.59 0.87 12.24
CA PHE A 152 25.47 2.26 12.67
C PHE A 152 26.81 2.97 12.88
N ASP A 153 27.92 2.26 12.84
CA ASP A 153 29.27 2.77 13.17
C ASP A 153 29.30 3.43 14.56
N ILE A 154 28.80 2.70 15.56
CA ILE A 154 28.70 3.15 16.96
C ILE A 154 29.33 2.13 17.92
N PRO A 155 29.77 2.59 19.10
CA PRO A 155 30.19 1.69 20.17
C PRO A 155 29.03 0.78 20.65
N ARG A 156 29.38 -0.43 21.10
CA ARG A 156 28.40 -1.42 21.59
C ARG A 156 27.75 -1.06 22.92
N ASP A 157 28.36 -0.19 23.68
CA ASP A 157 27.85 0.34 24.94
C ASP A 157 26.96 1.58 24.78
N LEU A 158 26.79 2.07 23.54
CA LEU A 158 25.88 3.16 23.22
C LEU A 158 24.47 2.60 22.92
N PRO A 159 23.46 2.88 23.76
CA PRO A 159 22.12 2.40 23.54
C PRO A 159 21.49 2.96 22.26
N VAL A 160 20.70 2.14 21.59
CA VAL A 160 19.88 2.49 20.43
C VAL A 160 18.40 2.36 20.78
N LEU A 161 17.56 3.21 20.19
CA LEU A 161 16.12 3.06 20.36
C LEU A 161 15.63 1.91 19.49
N LYS A 162 14.94 0.95 20.11
CA LYS A 162 14.23 -0.13 19.45
C LYS A 162 12.74 0.17 19.45
N MET A 163 12.10 0.03 18.30
CA MET A 163 10.66 0.09 18.16
C MET A 163 10.15 -1.21 17.56
N GLN A 164 9.23 -1.87 18.24
CA GLN A 164 8.55 -3.07 17.77
C GLN A 164 7.10 -2.73 17.47
N ARG A 165 6.63 -3.04 16.26
CA ARG A 165 5.24 -2.80 15.84
C ARG A 165 4.67 -4.05 15.19
N LEU A 166 3.56 -4.54 15.75
CA LEU A 166 2.73 -5.55 15.11
C LEU A 166 1.60 -4.86 14.37
N ARG A 167 1.52 -5.05 13.07
CA ARG A 167 0.58 -4.35 12.19
C ARG A 167 -0.15 -5.32 11.26
N GLY A 168 -1.33 -4.92 10.84
CA GLY A 168 -2.14 -5.74 9.94
C GLY A 168 -3.38 -5.03 9.46
N ARG A 169 -4.29 -5.79 8.86
CA ARG A 169 -5.66 -5.34 8.62
C ARG A 169 -6.40 -5.18 9.95
N PRO A 170 -7.59 -4.56 9.95
CA PRO A 170 -8.35 -4.38 11.19
C PRO A 170 -8.63 -5.66 11.96
N ASP A 171 -8.75 -6.78 11.27
CA ASP A 171 -9.14 -8.11 11.76
C ASP A 171 -7.96 -9.04 12.08
N GLU A 172 -6.80 -8.87 11.39
CA GLU A 172 -5.66 -9.77 11.58
C GLU A 172 -4.31 -9.08 11.43
N PRO A 173 -3.29 -9.43 12.25
CA PRO A 173 -1.92 -9.01 12.03
C PRO A 173 -1.31 -9.77 10.85
N PHE A 174 -0.51 -9.10 10.02
CA PHE A 174 0.23 -9.77 8.96
C PHE A 174 1.71 -9.36 8.86
N VAL A 175 2.15 -8.39 9.65
CA VAL A 175 3.55 -7.98 9.67
C VAL A 175 4.00 -7.56 11.07
N LEU A 176 5.16 -8.06 11.47
CA LEU A 176 5.91 -7.60 12.64
C LEU A 176 7.14 -6.83 12.15
N PHE A 177 7.27 -5.57 12.58
CA PHE A 177 8.46 -4.75 12.37
C PHE A 177 9.24 -4.63 13.67
N ILE A 178 10.57 -4.74 13.55
CA ILE A 178 11.52 -4.37 14.60
C ILE A 178 12.47 -3.36 13.97
N SER A 179 12.39 -2.11 14.38
CA SER A 179 13.24 -1.01 13.91
C SER A 179 14.18 -0.58 15.00
N TYR A 180 15.43 -0.34 14.64
CA TYR A 180 16.44 0.28 15.48
C TYR A 180 16.85 1.60 14.85
N PHE A 181 17.01 2.63 15.66
CA PHE A 181 17.35 3.97 15.18
C PHE A 181 18.74 4.36 15.66
N HIS A 182 19.52 4.94 14.72
CA HIS A 182 20.82 5.50 15.07
C HIS A 182 20.64 6.61 16.12
N PRO A 183 21.43 6.69 17.20
CA PRO A 183 21.25 7.68 18.27
C PRO A 183 21.22 9.15 17.80
N ARG A 184 21.96 9.49 16.71
CA ARG A 184 21.94 10.84 16.13
C ARG A 184 20.58 11.27 15.57
N VAL A 185 19.66 10.34 15.34
CA VAL A 185 18.29 10.67 14.85
C VAL A 185 17.51 11.44 15.92
N GLY A 186 17.82 11.20 17.18
CA GLY A 186 17.25 11.91 18.32
C GLY A 186 15.86 11.43 18.75
N VAL A 187 15.36 10.34 18.17
CA VAL A 187 14.07 9.75 18.58
C VAL A 187 14.14 9.18 20.00
N THR A 188 13.04 9.31 20.73
CA THR A 188 12.89 8.87 22.11
C THR A 188 11.60 8.06 22.30
N PRO A 189 11.40 7.34 23.41
CA PRO A 189 10.14 6.65 23.68
C PRO A 189 8.92 7.56 23.79
N ASP A 190 9.11 8.87 23.98
CA ASP A 190 8.04 9.87 24.13
C ASP A 190 7.48 10.34 22.77
N ASP A 191 8.13 9.99 21.66
CA ASP A 191 7.66 10.33 20.33
C ASP A 191 6.37 9.58 19.95
N ASP A 192 5.49 10.23 19.17
CA ASP A 192 4.23 9.62 18.72
C ASP A 192 4.44 8.67 17.53
N PHE A 193 4.95 7.48 17.81
CA PHE A 193 5.14 6.43 16.80
C PHE A 193 3.83 5.85 16.25
N LYS A 194 2.65 6.34 16.61
CA LYS A 194 1.40 6.00 15.92
C LYS A 194 1.31 6.67 14.56
N ARG A 195 2.00 7.79 14.38
CA ARG A 195 2.15 8.51 13.11
C ARG A 195 2.99 7.72 12.09
N PRO A 196 2.93 8.05 10.79
CA PRO A 196 3.85 7.53 9.79
C PRO A 196 5.31 7.86 10.17
N LEU A 197 6.16 6.83 10.30
CA LEU A 197 7.50 6.98 10.87
C LEU A 197 8.34 8.06 10.20
N TYR A 198 8.45 8.04 8.87
CA TYR A 198 9.33 8.99 8.17
C TYR A 198 8.78 10.41 8.15
N GLU A 199 7.48 10.59 8.29
CA GLU A 199 6.86 11.90 8.53
C GLU A 199 7.23 12.43 9.92
N LEU A 200 7.21 11.57 10.95
CA LEU A 200 7.68 11.90 12.29
C LEU A 200 9.16 12.33 12.26
N LEU A 201 10.04 11.53 11.62
CA LEU A 201 11.48 11.82 11.55
C LEU A 201 11.76 13.14 10.84
N GLU A 202 11.04 13.45 9.77
CA GLU A 202 11.21 14.69 9.01
C GLU A 202 10.70 15.90 9.78
N LEU A 203 9.48 15.83 10.33
CA LEU A 203 8.83 17.01 10.95
C LEU A 203 9.33 17.31 12.36
N GLU A 204 9.62 16.27 13.16
CA GLU A 204 10.00 16.45 14.58
C GLU A 204 11.54 16.46 14.77
N HIS A 205 12.26 15.69 13.96
CA HIS A 205 13.70 15.50 14.12
C HIS A 205 14.55 16.05 12.97
N GLY A 206 13.92 16.58 11.91
CA GLY A 206 14.62 17.14 10.74
C GLY A 206 15.44 16.11 9.97
N VAL A 207 15.12 14.82 10.12
CA VAL A 207 15.84 13.71 9.49
C VAL A 207 15.05 13.19 8.28
N ILE A 208 15.60 13.43 7.09
CA ILE A 208 14.99 13.01 5.83
C ILE A 208 15.65 11.72 5.36
N ALA A 209 14.89 10.65 5.33
CA ALA A 209 15.31 9.38 4.77
C ALA A 209 15.20 9.42 3.24
N THR A 210 16.30 9.14 2.53
CA THR A 210 16.39 9.30 1.06
C THR A 210 16.72 8.02 0.33
N MET A 211 17.34 7.05 0.99
CA MET A 211 17.74 5.78 0.38
C MET A 211 17.44 4.61 1.31
N SER A 212 17.05 3.48 0.73
CA SER A 212 17.01 2.19 1.43
C SER A 212 17.69 1.09 0.61
N LYS A 213 18.42 0.22 1.29
CA LYS A 213 18.89 -1.08 0.77
C LYS A 213 18.08 -2.18 1.44
N GLU A 214 17.72 -3.20 0.70
CA GLU A 214 16.88 -4.29 1.21
C GLU A 214 17.48 -5.65 0.91
N GLU A 215 17.43 -6.54 1.88
CA GLU A 215 17.69 -7.96 1.73
C GLU A 215 16.41 -8.73 2.03
N ILE A 216 16.03 -9.62 1.13
CA ILE A 216 14.77 -10.37 1.23
C ILE A 216 15.12 -11.86 1.26
N ARG A 217 14.51 -12.59 2.20
CA ARG A 217 14.68 -14.03 2.39
C ARG A 217 13.34 -14.68 2.72
N ALA A 218 13.21 -15.96 2.40
CA ALA A 218 12.18 -16.82 2.96
C ALA A 218 12.76 -17.54 4.19
N ILE A 219 12.03 -17.51 5.30
CA ILE A 219 12.39 -18.21 6.54
C ILE A 219 11.16 -18.94 7.10
N GLY A 220 11.36 -19.92 7.98
CA GLY A 220 10.31 -20.49 8.80
C GLY A 220 10.01 -19.59 9.99
N ALA A 221 8.74 -19.48 10.40
CA ALA A 221 8.36 -18.80 11.63
C ALA A 221 8.91 -19.56 12.85
N ASP A 222 9.68 -18.88 13.72
CA ASP A 222 9.96 -19.38 15.05
C ASP A 222 8.71 -19.23 15.96
N GLU A 223 8.79 -19.70 17.20
CA GLU A 223 7.67 -19.67 18.14
C GLU A 223 7.16 -18.24 18.40
N LEU A 224 8.08 -17.25 18.51
CA LEU A 224 7.71 -15.87 18.78
C LEU A 224 7.02 -15.23 17.57
N ILE A 225 7.58 -15.39 16.38
CA ILE A 225 7.01 -14.88 15.13
C ILE A 225 5.67 -15.55 14.83
N ALA A 226 5.59 -16.87 15.05
CA ALA A 226 4.36 -17.63 14.86
C ALA A 226 3.23 -17.13 15.76
N ALA A 227 3.52 -16.92 17.04
CA ALA A 227 2.55 -16.39 17.98
C ALA A 227 2.10 -14.96 17.61
N LYS A 228 3.02 -14.07 17.25
CA LYS A 228 2.72 -12.68 16.87
C LYS A 228 1.90 -12.59 15.58
N LEU A 229 2.23 -13.37 14.56
CA LEU A 229 1.57 -13.35 13.27
C LEU A 229 0.38 -14.31 13.17
N GLN A 230 0.07 -15.04 14.25
CA GLN A 230 -1.04 -16.01 14.29
C GLN A 230 -0.94 -17.07 13.18
N VAL A 231 0.25 -17.65 13.05
CA VAL A 231 0.55 -18.77 12.14
C VAL A 231 1.15 -19.93 12.92
N SER A 232 1.26 -21.10 12.30
CA SER A 232 1.95 -22.23 12.93
C SER A 232 3.48 -22.01 12.91
N THR A 233 4.17 -22.55 13.91
CA THR A 233 5.65 -22.62 13.89
C THR A 233 6.12 -23.34 12.62
N GLY A 234 7.16 -22.82 11.97
CA GLY A 234 7.65 -23.30 10.68
C GLY A 234 6.90 -22.78 9.45
N SER A 235 5.78 -22.08 9.62
CA SER A 235 5.08 -21.44 8.49
C SER A 235 6.01 -20.51 7.71
N PRO A 236 5.87 -20.42 6.37
CA PRO A 236 6.73 -19.57 5.56
C PRO A 236 6.49 -18.10 5.86
N ILE A 237 7.58 -17.38 6.09
CA ILE A 237 7.62 -15.93 6.36
C ILE A 237 8.50 -15.28 5.30
N LEU A 238 8.01 -14.21 4.69
CA LEU A 238 8.87 -13.31 3.94
C LEU A 238 9.58 -12.40 4.93
N PHE A 239 10.89 -12.60 5.08
CA PHE A 239 11.74 -11.80 5.94
C PHE A 239 12.46 -10.74 5.13
N ARG A 240 12.36 -9.48 5.56
CA ARG A 240 13.00 -8.33 4.93
C ARG A 240 13.83 -7.56 5.93
N LYS A 241 15.14 -7.44 5.64
CA LYS A 241 16.01 -6.45 6.29
C LYS A 241 16.01 -5.17 5.45
N ARG A 242 15.89 -4.03 6.10
CA ARG A 242 15.99 -2.73 5.45
C ARG A 242 17.01 -1.88 6.18
N PHE A 243 17.92 -1.32 5.41
CA PHE A 243 18.96 -0.38 5.84
C PHE A 243 18.63 0.98 5.27
N VAL A 244 18.31 1.95 6.12
CA VAL A 244 17.82 3.27 5.71
C VAL A 244 18.88 4.32 5.95
N TYR A 245 19.03 5.23 4.99
CA TYR A 245 20.04 6.28 4.99
C TYR A 245 19.46 7.64 4.68
N ASP A 246 20.12 8.70 5.15
CA ASP A 246 19.82 10.09 4.79
C ASP A 246 20.54 10.49 3.47
N LYS A 247 20.38 11.76 3.06
CA LYS A 247 20.97 12.34 1.84
C LYS A 247 22.52 12.36 1.83
N SER A 248 23.14 12.13 2.97
CA SER A 248 24.61 12.08 3.14
C SER A 248 25.10 10.65 3.36
N ASP A 249 24.31 9.64 2.97
CA ASP A 249 24.58 8.21 3.14
C ASP A 249 24.84 7.77 4.59
N ARG A 250 24.37 8.55 5.58
CA ARG A 250 24.50 8.20 6.99
C ARG A 250 23.32 7.33 7.42
N PRO A 251 23.55 6.24 8.17
CA PRO A 251 22.49 5.34 8.60
C PRO A 251 21.49 6.03 9.52
N ILE A 252 20.20 5.77 9.31
CA ILE A 252 19.06 6.28 10.10
C ILE A 252 18.39 5.15 10.86
N GLU A 253 18.00 4.10 10.15
CA GLU A 253 17.18 3.00 10.65
C GLU A 253 17.70 1.66 10.13
N TYR A 254 17.73 0.68 11.02
CA TYR A 254 17.87 -0.74 10.70
C TYR A 254 16.54 -1.42 11.02
N ASN A 255 15.87 -1.95 10.00
CA ASN A 255 14.54 -2.51 10.15
C ASN A 255 14.50 -3.99 9.75
N LEU A 256 13.86 -4.79 10.58
CA LEU A 256 13.53 -6.19 10.35
C LEU A 256 12.02 -6.30 10.18
N GLY A 257 11.58 -6.79 9.03
CA GLY A 257 10.17 -7.00 8.70
C GLY A 257 9.87 -8.48 8.51
N TYR A 258 8.96 -9.02 9.30
CA TYR A 258 8.48 -10.39 9.20
C TYR A 258 7.06 -10.36 8.68
N TYR A 259 6.84 -10.83 7.45
CA TYR A 259 5.56 -10.77 6.79
C TYR A 259 4.97 -12.17 6.64
N LYS A 260 3.71 -12.31 6.93
CA LYS A 260 2.91 -13.50 6.63
C LYS A 260 2.89 -13.72 5.12
N ALA A 261 3.39 -14.88 4.65
CA ALA A 261 3.70 -15.10 3.23
C ALA A 261 2.47 -15.05 2.31
N ASP A 262 1.30 -15.46 2.80
CA ASP A 262 0.03 -15.44 2.08
C ASP A 262 -0.65 -14.05 2.06
N SER A 263 -0.19 -13.14 2.92
CA SER A 263 -0.77 -11.82 3.08
C SER A 263 0.04 -10.68 2.46
N PHE A 264 1.29 -10.96 2.04
CA PHE A 264 2.18 -9.95 1.48
C PHE A 264 2.96 -10.45 0.27
N ILE A 265 2.89 -9.70 -0.84
CA ILE A 265 3.66 -9.95 -2.07
C ILE A 265 4.64 -8.79 -2.27
N TYR A 266 5.92 -9.11 -2.41
CA TYR A 266 6.96 -8.16 -2.78
C TYR A 266 7.20 -8.19 -4.28
N THR A 267 6.95 -7.06 -4.96
CA THR A 267 7.10 -6.94 -6.41
C THR A 267 8.30 -6.06 -6.73
N VAL A 268 9.21 -6.56 -7.56
CA VAL A 268 10.34 -5.82 -8.11
C VAL A 268 10.12 -5.64 -9.60
N GLU A 269 10.20 -4.41 -10.10
CA GLU A 269 10.13 -4.09 -11.53
C GLU A 269 11.52 -3.64 -11.99
N SER A 270 12.14 -4.39 -12.91
CA SER A 270 13.40 -4.02 -13.54
C SER A 270 13.15 -3.64 -14.99
N LYS A 271 13.67 -2.48 -15.41
CA LYS A 271 13.69 -2.07 -16.82
C LYS A 271 15.09 -2.36 -17.39
N ARG A 272 15.12 -2.93 -18.60
CA ARG A 272 16.34 -3.22 -19.34
C ARG A 272 16.66 -2.10 -20.32
#